data_cf8e0f004eaac9991221c5420e8b54e5
#
_entry.id   cf8e0f004eaac9991221c5420e8b54e5
#
_cell.length_a   1.000
_cell.length_b   1.000
_cell.length_c   1.000
_cell.angle_alpha   90.00
_cell.angle_beta   90.00
_cell.angle_gamma   90.00
#
_symmetry.space_group_name_H-M   'P 1'
#
loop_
_entity.id
_entity.type
_entity.pdbx_description
1 polymer ?
#
loop_
_entity_poly.entity_id
_entity_poly.type
_entity_poly.pdbx_seq_one_letter_code
_entity_poly.pdbx_strand_id
1 'polypeptide(L)'
;ALTNGIPGGAAREIAIPDWLTDKRTNETLESVCIAPPASPIAGSTLLIAEEYLDADGNHRGELLGQKDKGPVSYQNSPVVNPTECAFLPNGDLLVLERGVSVLSFAMELRRVPAGEVRPGNLMVGELLLSASGGSIDNMEAMTVHTAPNGELRVLIGSDNNFNDWQRTLLLEFALAD
;
A
#
# COMPACT_ATOMS: atom_id res chain seq x y z
N ALA A 1 7.92 -15.31 -15.51
CA ALA A 1 8.24 -16.48 -14.69
C ALA A 1 9.57 -16.28 -13.97
N LEU A 2 9.71 -16.80 -12.77
CA LEU A 2 10.98 -16.84 -12.03
C LEU A 2 11.59 -18.23 -12.17
N THR A 3 12.91 -18.30 -12.40
CA THR A 3 13.68 -19.53 -12.33
C THR A 3 14.67 -19.38 -11.17
N ASN A 4 14.55 -20.22 -10.13
CA ASN A 4 15.34 -20.13 -8.89
C ASN A 4 15.29 -18.73 -8.22
N GLY A 5 14.12 -18.08 -8.23
CA GLY A 5 13.95 -16.74 -7.67
C GLY A 5 14.48 -15.58 -8.54
N ILE A 6 15.04 -15.87 -9.69
CA ILE A 6 15.55 -14.86 -10.62
C ILE A 6 14.51 -14.60 -11.71
N PRO A 7 14.22 -13.34 -12.07
CA PRO A 7 13.35 -13.02 -13.19
C PRO A 7 13.86 -13.65 -14.49
N GLY A 8 13.06 -14.53 -15.10
CA GLY A 8 13.37 -15.19 -16.36
C GLY A 8 12.49 -14.67 -17.50
N GLY A 9 13.10 -14.26 -18.57
CA GLY A 9 12.41 -13.73 -19.76
C GLY A 9 12.31 -12.21 -19.80
N ALA A 10 11.82 -11.69 -20.92
CA ALA A 10 11.59 -10.25 -21.12
C ALA A 10 10.41 -9.77 -20.29
N ALA A 11 10.50 -8.55 -19.77
CA ALA A 11 9.36 -7.85 -19.18
C ALA A 11 8.24 -7.73 -20.22
N ARG A 12 7.01 -7.92 -19.78
CA ARG A 12 5.82 -7.73 -20.62
C ARG A 12 5.02 -6.57 -20.09
N GLU A 13 4.72 -5.64 -20.95
CA GLU A 13 3.82 -4.54 -20.67
C GLU A 13 2.41 -5.05 -20.36
N ILE A 14 1.78 -4.49 -19.34
CA ILE A 14 0.38 -4.73 -18.99
C ILE A 14 -0.41 -3.45 -19.22
N ALA A 15 -1.66 -3.59 -19.64
CA ALA A 15 -2.55 -2.45 -19.80
C ALA A 15 -2.85 -1.83 -18.42
N ILE A 16 -2.60 -0.54 -18.31
CA ILE A 16 -2.90 0.27 -17.14
C ILE A 16 -4.07 1.21 -17.44
N PRO A 17 -4.80 1.70 -16.43
CA PRO A 17 -5.89 2.65 -16.63
C PRO A 17 -5.38 4.00 -17.14
N ASP A 18 -6.20 4.67 -17.98
CA ASP A 18 -5.83 5.93 -18.62
C ASP A 18 -5.46 7.04 -17.62
N TRP A 19 -6.10 7.06 -16.46
CA TRP A 19 -5.83 8.06 -15.43
C TRP A 19 -4.38 8.02 -14.88
N LEU A 20 -3.70 6.87 -14.96
CA LEU A 20 -2.28 6.77 -14.62
C LEU A 20 -1.36 7.37 -15.68
N THR A 21 -1.85 7.53 -16.91
CA THR A 21 -1.06 8.11 -18.02
C THR A 21 -1.31 9.61 -18.20
N ASP A 22 -2.46 10.10 -17.75
CA ASP A 22 -2.90 11.48 -17.94
C ASP A 22 -2.18 12.49 -17.02
N LYS A 23 -1.77 12.04 -15.83
CA LYS A 23 -1.00 12.84 -14.88
C LYS A 23 0.36 12.17 -14.63
N ARG A 24 1.42 12.87 -14.95
CA ARG A 24 2.80 12.46 -14.70
C ARG A 24 3.38 13.28 -13.55
N THR A 25 2.98 12.96 -12.34
CA THR A 25 3.61 13.47 -11.12
C THR A 25 4.23 12.31 -10.36
N ASN A 26 5.22 12.56 -9.51
CA ASN A 26 5.84 11.54 -8.66
C ASN A 26 4.87 11.02 -7.58
N GLU A 27 3.70 11.65 -7.42
CA GLU A 27 2.72 11.40 -6.37
C GLU A 27 1.48 10.65 -6.91
N THR A 28 1.58 10.06 -8.12
CA THR A 28 0.41 9.45 -8.76
C THR A 28 0.18 8.02 -8.32
N LEU A 29 1.19 7.15 -8.37
CA LEU A 29 1.09 5.75 -8.02
C LEU A 29 2.19 5.38 -7.03
N GLU A 30 1.80 5.17 -5.78
CA GLU A 30 2.74 4.80 -4.73
C GLU A 30 2.53 3.36 -4.24
N SER A 31 1.29 2.86 -4.28
CA SER A 31 0.98 1.53 -3.74
C SER A 31 0.63 0.53 -4.82
N VAL A 32 1.34 -0.61 -4.84
CA VAL A 32 1.10 -1.73 -5.76
C VAL A 32 1.20 -3.05 -5.03
N CYS A 33 0.09 -3.77 -4.88
CA CYS A 33 0.09 -5.05 -4.21
C CYS A 33 -0.76 -6.11 -4.92
N ILE A 34 -0.45 -7.40 -4.69
CA ILE A 34 -1.10 -8.53 -5.34
C ILE A 34 -1.89 -9.32 -4.31
N ALA A 35 -3.16 -9.55 -4.60
CA ALA A 35 -4.07 -10.27 -3.72
C ALA A 35 -3.68 -11.77 -3.59
N PRO A 36 -3.58 -12.30 -2.36
CA PRO A 36 -3.22 -13.69 -2.10
C PRO A 36 -4.35 -14.65 -2.48
N PRO A 37 -4.07 -15.98 -2.53
CA PRO A 37 -5.08 -16.98 -2.89
C PRO A 37 -6.35 -16.98 -2.03
N ALA A 38 -6.25 -16.57 -0.76
CA ALA A 38 -7.41 -16.50 0.15
C ALA A 38 -8.28 -15.26 -0.06
N SER A 39 -7.82 -14.26 -0.81
CA SER A 39 -8.60 -13.06 -1.11
C SER A 39 -9.76 -13.37 -2.07
N PRO A 40 -10.93 -12.73 -1.92
CA PRO A 40 -12.00 -12.78 -2.91
C PRO A 40 -11.56 -12.39 -4.33
N ILE A 41 -10.54 -11.53 -4.44
CA ILE A 41 -9.96 -11.05 -5.71
C ILE A 41 -8.59 -11.69 -6.02
N ALA A 42 -8.40 -12.95 -5.63
CA ALA A 42 -7.13 -13.66 -5.71
C ALA A 42 -6.40 -13.49 -7.05
N GLY A 43 -5.13 -13.10 -7.00
CA GLY A 43 -4.27 -12.88 -8.16
C GLY A 43 -4.47 -11.56 -8.87
N SER A 44 -5.41 -10.71 -8.44
CA SER A 44 -5.56 -9.35 -8.95
C SER A 44 -4.49 -8.43 -8.35
N THR A 45 -4.02 -7.48 -9.13
CA THR A 45 -3.15 -6.39 -8.66
C THR A 45 -4.02 -5.21 -8.25
N LEU A 46 -3.80 -4.69 -7.05
CA LEU A 46 -4.38 -3.45 -6.58
C LEU A 46 -3.38 -2.31 -6.76
N LEU A 47 -3.86 -1.21 -7.29
CA LEU A 47 -3.15 0.07 -7.39
C LEU A 47 -3.88 1.09 -6.51
N ILE A 48 -3.14 1.90 -5.73
CA ILE A 48 -3.70 3.05 -5.00
C ILE A 48 -2.81 4.27 -5.28
N ALA A 49 -3.44 5.38 -5.63
CA ALA A 49 -2.75 6.65 -5.85
C ALA A 49 -2.55 7.41 -4.53
N GLU A 50 -1.41 8.08 -4.38
CA GLU A 50 -1.13 8.92 -3.22
C GLU A 50 -1.96 10.21 -3.24
N GLU A 51 -1.83 11.03 -4.29
CA GLU A 51 -2.48 12.35 -4.36
C GLU A 51 -3.49 12.49 -5.51
N TYR A 52 -3.92 11.41 -6.13
CA TYR A 52 -4.94 11.46 -7.16
C TYR A 52 -6.30 11.04 -6.60
N LEU A 53 -7.16 12.04 -6.36
CA LEU A 53 -8.47 11.82 -5.76
C LEU A 53 -9.55 11.56 -6.82
N ASP A 54 -10.56 10.79 -6.46
CA ASP A 54 -11.79 10.60 -7.22
C ASP A 54 -12.75 11.80 -7.08
N ALA A 55 -13.92 11.72 -7.68
CA ALA A 55 -14.92 12.79 -7.64
C ALA A 55 -15.50 13.04 -6.23
N ASP A 56 -15.42 12.04 -5.35
CA ASP A 56 -15.91 12.10 -3.98
C ASP A 56 -14.82 12.51 -2.99
N GLY A 57 -13.59 12.76 -3.49
CA GLY A 57 -12.45 13.21 -2.69
C GLY A 57 -11.69 12.09 -1.99
N ASN A 58 -11.87 10.84 -2.39
CA ASN A 58 -11.11 9.69 -1.89
C ASN A 58 -9.91 9.38 -2.81
N HIS A 59 -8.90 8.69 -2.28
CA HIS A 59 -7.77 8.24 -3.10
C HIS A 59 -8.26 7.27 -4.18
N ARG A 60 -7.88 7.55 -5.41
CA ARG A 60 -8.24 6.73 -6.56
C ARG A 60 -7.39 5.48 -6.60
N GLY A 61 -8.02 4.35 -6.87
CA GLY A 61 -7.36 3.08 -7.08
C GLY A 61 -7.94 2.31 -8.25
N GLU A 62 -7.29 1.21 -8.60
CA GLU A 62 -7.72 0.32 -9.68
C GLU A 62 -7.36 -1.14 -9.35
N LEU A 63 -8.27 -2.04 -9.63
CA LEU A 63 -8.02 -3.47 -9.63
C LEU A 63 -7.73 -3.93 -11.05
N LEU A 64 -6.57 -4.58 -11.24
CA LEU A 64 -6.13 -5.17 -12.49
C LEU A 64 -6.20 -6.71 -12.36
N GLY A 65 -7.39 -7.25 -12.50
CA GLY A 65 -7.64 -8.69 -12.47
C GLY A 65 -8.27 -9.21 -13.76
N GLN A 66 -8.36 -10.51 -13.91
CA GLN A 66 -9.10 -11.11 -15.02
C GLN A 66 -10.61 -11.06 -14.81
N LYS A 67 -11.07 -11.24 -13.57
CA LYS A 67 -12.48 -11.23 -13.17
C LYS A 67 -12.86 -9.98 -12.40
N ASP A 68 -11.93 -9.47 -11.61
CA ASP A 68 -12.11 -8.35 -10.70
C ASP A 68 -11.29 -7.17 -11.23
N LYS A 69 -11.78 -6.53 -12.30
CA LYS A 69 -11.19 -5.36 -12.92
C LYS A 69 -12.09 -4.17 -12.77
N GLY A 70 -11.52 -3.03 -12.38
CA GLY A 70 -12.25 -1.77 -12.34
C GLY A 70 -11.79 -0.85 -11.21
N PRO A 71 -12.37 0.36 -11.16
CA PRO A 71 -12.00 1.36 -10.17
C PRO A 71 -12.37 0.91 -8.76
N VAL A 72 -11.55 1.34 -7.82
CA VAL A 72 -11.81 1.31 -6.37
C VAL A 72 -11.45 2.67 -5.81
N SER A 73 -11.97 2.98 -4.64
CA SER A 73 -11.57 4.17 -3.89
C SER A 73 -11.03 3.75 -2.51
N TYR A 74 -10.05 4.49 -2.02
CA TYR A 74 -9.57 4.33 -0.66
C TYR A 74 -9.86 5.62 0.12
N GLN A 75 -10.34 5.48 1.35
CA GLN A 75 -10.70 6.63 2.18
C GLN A 75 -9.57 7.66 2.24
N ASN A 76 -9.90 8.92 2.09
CA ASN A 76 -8.95 10.02 2.26
C ASN A 76 -8.86 10.43 3.74
N SER A 77 -7.67 10.84 4.14
CA SER A 77 -7.38 11.47 5.43
C SER A 77 -6.77 12.86 5.18
N PRO A 78 -7.13 13.88 5.96
CA PRO A 78 -6.56 15.23 5.76
C PRO A 78 -5.08 15.35 6.20
N VAL A 79 -4.53 14.32 6.83
CA VAL A 79 -3.21 14.37 7.48
C VAL A 79 -2.20 13.37 6.93
N VAL A 80 -2.67 12.29 6.30
CA VAL A 80 -1.82 11.20 5.79
C VAL A 80 -2.31 10.71 4.44
N ASN A 81 -1.39 10.29 3.59
CA ASN A 81 -1.65 9.71 2.27
C ASN A 81 -1.10 8.28 2.19
N PRO A 82 -1.72 7.38 1.41
CA PRO A 82 -1.22 6.02 1.21
C PRO A 82 0.12 6.02 0.47
N THR A 83 1.11 5.32 1.02
CA THR A 83 2.45 5.18 0.43
C THR A 83 2.81 3.74 0.08
N GLU A 84 2.17 2.75 0.72
CA GLU A 84 2.41 1.35 0.40
C GLU A 84 1.20 0.49 0.79
N CYS A 85 1.03 -0.66 0.15
CA CYS A 85 0.04 -1.66 0.52
C CYS A 85 0.61 -3.08 0.56
N ALA A 86 0.06 -3.92 1.44
CA ALA A 86 0.38 -5.33 1.48
C ALA A 86 -0.85 -6.15 1.90
N PHE A 87 -1.10 -7.28 1.23
CA PHE A 87 -2.15 -8.18 1.67
C PHE A 87 -1.66 -9.12 2.77
N LEU A 88 -2.54 -9.36 3.74
CA LEU A 88 -2.38 -10.42 4.72
C LEU A 88 -2.72 -11.79 4.09
N PRO A 89 -2.21 -12.91 4.65
CA PRO A 89 -2.54 -14.24 4.14
C PRO A 89 -4.03 -14.58 4.10
N ASN A 90 -4.85 -13.98 4.99
CA ASN A 90 -6.30 -14.14 5.04
C ASN A 90 -7.06 -13.32 3.98
N GLY A 91 -6.36 -12.46 3.24
CA GLY A 91 -6.92 -11.61 2.20
C GLY A 91 -7.25 -10.18 2.63
N ASP A 92 -7.14 -9.83 3.90
CA ASP A 92 -7.25 -8.44 4.33
C ASP A 92 -6.09 -7.61 3.77
N LEU A 93 -6.33 -6.33 3.54
CA LEU A 93 -5.34 -5.41 3.02
C LEU A 93 -4.80 -4.53 4.15
N LEU A 94 -3.49 -4.40 4.25
CA LEU A 94 -2.83 -3.35 5.01
C LEU A 94 -2.49 -2.19 4.09
N VAL A 95 -2.73 -0.97 4.56
CA VAL A 95 -2.31 0.26 3.90
C VAL A 95 -1.44 1.04 4.86
N LEU A 96 -0.22 1.34 4.43
CA LEU A 96 0.69 2.26 5.10
C LEU A 96 0.39 3.66 4.59
N GLU A 97 0.21 4.59 5.52
CA GLU A 97 -0.06 5.99 5.23
C GLU A 97 1.01 6.86 5.87
N ARG A 98 1.41 7.91 5.17
CA ARG A 98 2.42 8.87 5.61
C ARG A 98 1.88 10.28 5.53
N GLY A 99 2.17 11.06 6.57
CA GLY A 99 1.95 12.49 6.61
C GLY A 99 3.26 13.25 6.76
N VAL A 100 3.39 14.35 6.05
CA VAL A 100 4.57 15.22 6.11
C VAL A 100 4.15 16.58 6.60
N SER A 101 4.83 17.10 7.60
CA SER A 101 4.71 18.47 8.07
C SER A 101 6.08 19.16 8.02
N VAL A 102 6.11 20.47 8.24
CA VAL A 102 7.35 21.26 8.17
C VAL A 102 8.47 20.71 9.09
N LEU A 103 8.11 20.07 10.19
CA LEU A 103 9.07 19.66 11.24
C LEU A 103 8.95 18.19 11.66
N SER A 104 8.02 17.42 11.10
CA SER A 104 7.81 16.04 11.54
C SER A 104 7.08 15.19 10.50
N PHE A 105 7.25 13.88 10.64
CA PHE A 105 6.48 12.86 9.94
C PHE A 105 5.37 12.31 10.83
N ALA A 106 4.29 11.86 10.20
CA ALA A 106 3.27 11.03 10.80
C ALA A 106 3.16 9.73 9.99
N MET A 107 2.76 8.66 10.64
CA MET A 107 2.53 7.36 10.03
C MET A 107 1.25 6.76 10.61
N GLU A 108 0.41 6.20 9.75
CA GLU A 108 -0.71 5.37 10.14
C GLU A 108 -0.64 4.03 9.40
N LEU A 109 -1.05 2.97 10.06
CA LEU A 109 -1.23 1.65 9.47
C LEU A 109 -2.70 1.27 9.63
N ARG A 110 -3.37 0.99 8.52
CA ARG A 110 -4.78 0.61 8.51
C ARG A 110 -5.00 -0.76 7.91
N ARG A 111 -6.04 -1.43 8.38
CA ARG A 111 -6.49 -2.74 7.89
C ARG A 111 -7.86 -2.60 7.23
N VAL A 112 -7.96 -2.98 5.97
CA VAL A 112 -9.20 -3.06 5.21
C VAL A 112 -9.63 -4.53 5.13
N PRO A 113 -10.87 -4.87 5.51
CA PRO A 113 -11.37 -6.24 5.39
C PRO A 113 -11.36 -6.74 3.94
N ALA A 114 -11.01 -8.01 3.72
CA ALA A 114 -10.90 -8.61 2.39
C ALA A 114 -12.17 -8.41 1.52
N GLY A 115 -13.35 -8.45 2.13
CA GLY A 115 -14.63 -8.26 1.45
C GLY A 115 -14.89 -6.85 0.92
N GLU A 116 -14.14 -5.86 1.39
CA GLU A 116 -14.23 -4.47 0.94
C GLU A 116 -13.34 -4.18 -0.28
N VAL A 117 -12.34 -5.00 -0.52
CA VAL A 117 -11.43 -4.85 -1.66
C VAL A 117 -12.08 -5.45 -2.91
N ARG A 118 -12.90 -4.67 -3.60
CA ARG A 118 -13.65 -5.08 -4.79
C ARG A 118 -13.98 -3.89 -5.70
N PRO A 119 -14.17 -4.12 -7.01
CA PRO A 119 -14.49 -3.04 -7.95
C PRO A 119 -15.74 -2.25 -7.53
N GLY A 120 -15.65 -0.92 -7.66
CA GLY A 120 -16.73 0.03 -7.36
C GLY A 120 -16.94 0.32 -5.87
N ASN A 121 -16.10 -0.21 -4.99
CA ASN A 121 -16.23 -0.02 -3.54
C ASN A 121 -15.29 1.08 -3.01
N LEU A 122 -15.71 1.72 -1.91
CA LEU A 122 -14.86 2.52 -1.06
C LEU A 122 -14.26 1.63 0.03
N MET A 123 -12.95 1.49 0.02
CA MET A 123 -12.18 0.80 1.05
C MET A 123 -12.02 1.70 2.27
N VAL A 124 -12.53 1.27 3.43
CA VAL A 124 -12.42 1.98 4.71
C VAL A 124 -11.55 1.16 5.67
N GLY A 125 -10.41 1.70 6.03
CA GLY A 125 -9.43 1.00 6.88
C GLY A 125 -9.63 1.27 8.37
N GLU A 126 -9.65 0.20 9.18
CA GLU A 126 -9.50 0.30 10.63
C GLU A 126 -8.06 0.72 10.99
N LEU A 127 -7.91 1.70 11.86
CA LEU A 127 -6.59 2.15 12.34
C LEU A 127 -6.00 1.10 13.30
N LEU A 128 -4.86 0.52 12.94
CA LEU A 128 -4.11 -0.42 13.78
C LEU A 128 -3.00 0.26 14.57
N LEU A 129 -2.31 1.20 13.94
CA LEU A 129 -1.15 1.88 14.51
C LEU A 129 -1.10 3.32 14.02
N SER A 130 -0.76 4.24 14.92
CA SER A 130 -0.43 5.62 14.58
C SER A 130 0.84 6.03 15.33
N ALA A 131 1.74 6.71 14.65
CA ALA A 131 2.98 7.24 15.22
C ALA A 131 3.31 8.59 14.61
N SER A 132 4.03 9.43 15.37
CA SER A 132 4.50 10.73 14.90
C SER A 132 5.79 11.16 15.60
N GLY A 133 6.48 12.15 15.03
CA GLY A 133 7.67 12.73 15.60
C GLY A 133 8.92 11.87 15.48
N GLY A 134 9.87 11.99 16.41
CA GLY A 134 11.22 11.48 16.29
C GLY A 134 11.41 9.95 16.30
N SER A 135 10.37 9.18 16.58
CA SER A 135 10.43 7.70 16.54
C SER A 135 10.27 7.11 15.14
N ILE A 136 9.78 7.89 14.21
CA ILE A 136 9.57 7.52 12.81
C ILE A 136 10.27 8.50 11.87
N ASP A 137 10.21 8.24 10.58
CA ASP A 137 10.71 9.10 9.53
C ASP A 137 9.79 8.98 8.30
N ASN A 138 10.27 9.21 7.13
CA ASN A 138 9.59 9.11 5.86
C ASN A 138 9.26 7.64 5.51
N MET A 139 8.21 7.08 6.11
CA MET A 139 7.86 5.65 5.98
C MET A 139 7.19 5.38 4.63
N GLU A 140 7.86 4.61 3.77
CA GLU A 140 7.45 4.40 2.37
C GLU A 140 7.45 2.94 1.91
N ALA A 141 8.00 2.04 2.71
CA ALA A 141 8.07 0.63 2.35
C ALA A 141 7.39 -0.24 3.40
N MET A 142 6.67 -1.26 2.97
CA MET A 142 6.03 -2.21 3.86
C MET A 142 6.04 -3.62 3.29
N THR A 143 6.25 -4.62 4.14
CA THR A 143 6.04 -6.02 3.80
C THR A 143 5.49 -6.80 4.98
N VAL A 144 4.81 -7.89 4.68
CA VAL A 144 4.27 -8.83 5.67
C VAL A 144 5.02 -10.15 5.55
N HIS A 145 5.42 -10.73 6.69
CA HIS A 145 6.06 -12.02 6.73
C HIS A 145 5.62 -12.82 7.95
N THR A 146 5.84 -14.14 7.91
CA THR A 146 5.64 -15.01 9.06
C THR A 146 6.97 -15.27 9.74
N ALA A 147 7.07 -14.92 11.01
CA ALA A 147 8.25 -15.18 11.83
C ALA A 147 8.43 -16.71 12.09
N PRO A 148 9.63 -17.15 12.50
CA PRO A 148 9.88 -18.58 12.77
C PRO A 148 8.97 -19.22 13.83
N ASN A 149 8.42 -18.41 14.73
CA ASN A 149 7.44 -18.86 15.75
C ASN A 149 6.00 -18.93 15.22
N GLY A 150 5.77 -18.66 13.94
CA GLY A 150 4.44 -18.65 13.31
C GLY A 150 3.68 -17.33 13.42
N GLU A 151 4.23 -16.35 14.11
CA GLU A 151 3.63 -15.03 14.30
C GLU A 151 3.68 -14.21 13.01
N LEU A 152 2.57 -13.58 12.67
CA LEU A 152 2.50 -12.67 11.52
C LEU A 152 3.09 -11.32 11.91
N ARG A 153 3.99 -10.79 11.07
CA ARG A 153 4.68 -9.53 11.31
C ARG A 153 4.63 -8.60 10.12
N VAL A 154 4.64 -7.31 10.42
CA VAL A 154 4.79 -6.21 9.47
C VAL A 154 6.17 -5.60 9.66
N LEU A 155 6.93 -5.50 8.58
CA LEU A 155 8.19 -4.76 8.52
C LEU A 155 7.94 -3.48 7.69
N ILE A 156 8.27 -2.33 8.28
CA ILE A 156 8.08 -1.00 7.67
C ILE A 156 9.45 -0.33 7.56
N GLY A 157 9.72 0.27 6.42
CA GLY A 157 10.96 0.97 6.13
C GLY A 157 10.76 2.43 5.79
N SER A 158 11.72 3.28 6.14
CA SER A 158 11.77 4.67 5.69
C SER A 158 12.84 4.91 4.65
N ASP A 159 12.57 5.86 3.74
CA ASP A 159 13.55 6.42 2.82
C ASP A 159 14.08 7.75 3.37
N ASN A 160 15.40 7.94 3.38
CA ASN A 160 16.02 9.17 3.78
C ASN A 160 16.14 10.21 2.66
N ASN A 161 15.68 9.92 1.45
CA ASN A 161 15.73 10.81 0.28
C ASN A 161 17.14 11.44 0.02
N PHE A 162 18.21 10.76 0.41
CA PHE A 162 19.57 11.30 0.41
C PHE A 162 19.72 12.61 1.21
N ASN A 163 18.89 12.78 2.24
CA ASN A 163 18.83 13.98 3.05
C ASN A 163 19.40 13.69 4.45
N ASP A 164 20.40 14.48 4.87
CA ASP A 164 21.10 14.31 6.17
C ASP A 164 20.18 14.50 7.39
N TRP A 165 19.00 15.10 7.20
CA TRP A 165 17.99 15.29 8.25
C TRP A 165 17.00 14.14 8.36
N GLN A 166 17.01 13.21 7.43
CA GLN A 166 16.16 12.03 7.40
C GLN A 166 16.98 10.77 7.68
N ARG A 167 16.33 9.74 8.20
CA ARG A 167 16.96 8.49 8.60
C ARG A 167 16.36 7.32 7.83
N THR A 168 17.19 6.36 7.48
CA THR A 168 16.72 5.04 7.05
C THR A 168 16.47 4.20 8.29
N LEU A 169 15.22 3.86 8.54
CA LEU A 169 14.74 3.07 9.67
C LEU A 169 14.09 1.78 9.17
N LEU A 170 14.20 0.74 9.98
CA LEU A 170 13.39 -0.48 9.83
C LEU A 170 12.65 -0.73 11.16
N LEU A 171 11.34 -0.79 11.09
CA LEU A 171 10.47 -1.05 12.24
C LEU A 171 9.71 -2.35 12.00
N GLU A 172 9.72 -3.25 12.98
CA GLU A 172 8.98 -4.51 12.92
C GLU A 172 7.93 -4.56 14.02
N PHE A 173 6.71 -4.94 13.65
CA PHE A 173 5.58 -5.07 14.56
C PHE A 173 4.95 -6.46 14.43
N ALA A 174 4.58 -7.07 15.55
CA ALA A 174 3.71 -8.23 15.55
C ALA A 174 2.27 -7.78 15.29
N LEU A 175 1.58 -8.49 14.41
CA LEU A 175 0.14 -8.28 14.22
C LEU A 175 -0.61 -9.16 15.22
N ALA A 176 -1.45 -8.55 16.05
CA ALA A 176 -2.40 -9.30 16.87
C ALA A 176 -3.51 -9.89 15.99
N ASP A 177 -3.96 -11.09 16.33
CA ASP A 177 -5.08 -11.79 15.69
C ASP A 177 -6.40 -11.01 15.82
#